data_a3e065977e7a654ffe7478d4b5f79c21
#
_entry.id   a3e065977e7a654ffe7478d4b5f79c21
#
_cell.length_a   1.000
_cell.length_b   1.000
_cell.length_c   1.000
_cell.angle_alpha   90.00
_cell.angle_beta   90.00
_cell.angle_gamma   90.00
#
_symmetry.space_group_name_H-M   'P 1'
#
loop_
_entity.id
_entity.type
_entity.pdbx_description
1 polymer ?
#
loop_
_entity_poly.entity_id
_entity_poly.type
_entity_poly.pdbx_seq_one_letter_code
_entity_poly.pdbx_strand_id
1 'polypeptide(L)'
;LPVDVLVLMPGGGTSSVLRDEALLELRCEATVPMDAFPQAQTRVSTAAYQAERELDTLMYQDTGLYRTQQYAKAETVTLRAMYEEISILWDQELKYRPNFGVQGDTVTMPVLLEKVCGVKDGQTAQYWLDIKKLITPDTLVIRSVPYLTGLDENPMKPFATQFLQNGRLRRDKIKSHKAYPYGILRPAIQEYLLDKLALLLERRIIAGTYENGTEYTIVATVLNLNRELLRLIQKFDFTKKNPKLIVVNTTEKLLSLEDSILVAFLNLVGFDIVFFVPTGYQCIEKYFNGPFANEHQLGEYLYDLAAPNFDTLQEGGLHSIRKLFGRSF
;
A
#
# COMPACT_ATOMS: atom_id res chain seq x y z
N LEU A 1 -25.90 8.50 -16.58
CA LEU A 1 -27.18 8.62 -17.29
C LEU A 1 -27.87 7.28 -17.31
N PRO A 2 -29.16 7.22 -17.09
CA PRO A 2 -29.89 5.97 -16.85
C PRO A 2 -30.19 5.15 -18.11
N VAL A 3 -29.41 5.27 -19.16
CA VAL A 3 -29.56 4.47 -20.38
C VAL A 3 -29.35 2.98 -20.08
N ASP A 4 -28.46 2.68 -19.14
CA ASP A 4 -28.18 1.31 -18.73
C ASP A 4 -29.29 0.67 -17.90
N VAL A 5 -30.12 1.46 -17.25
CA VAL A 5 -31.28 0.99 -16.49
C VAL A 5 -32.39 0.44 -17.38
N LEU A 6 -32.49 0.98 -18.61
CA LEU A 6 -33.45 0.49 -19.62
C LEU A 6 -33.02 -0.85 -20.24
N VAL A 7 -31.74 -1.16 -20.19
CA VAL A 7 -31.18 -2.45 -20.68
C VAL A 7 -31.48 -3.57 -19.70
N LEU A 8 -31.77 -3.25 -18.45
CA LEU A 8 -32.02 -4.20 -17.36
C LEU A 8 -33.48 -4.67 -17.24
N MET A 9 -34.36 -4.26 -18.15
CA MET A 9 -35.72 -4.82 -18.18
C MET A 9 -35.65 -6.30 -18.61
N PRO A 10 -35.95 -7.24 -17.72
CA PRO A 10 -35.86 -8.65 -18.03
C PRO A 10 -36.95 -9.04 -19.00
N GLY A 11 -36.55 -9.73 -20.00
CA GLY A 11 -37.42 -10.57 -20.80
C GLY A 11 -38.16 -9.88 -21.92
N GLY A 12 -37.52 -9.88 -22.97
CA GLY A 12 -38.09 -10.03 -24.27
C GLY A 12 -39.09 -9.00 -24.73
N GLY A 13 -38.83 -8.40 -25.80
CA GLY A 13 -39.87 -7.87 -26.66
C GLY A 13 -40.53 -6.57 -26.21
N THR A 14 -39.85 -5.72 -25.48
CA THR A 14 -40.30 -4.34 -25.37
C THR A 14 -40.20 -3.65 -26.69
N SER A 15 -41.32 -3.20 -27.21
CA SER A 15 -41.34 -2.45 -28.45
C SER A 15 -40.43 -1.23 -28.33
N SER A 16 -39.78 -0.88 -29.44
CA SER A 16 -38.94 0.33 -29.52
C SER A 16 -39.68 1.61 -29.10
N VAL A 17 -40.98 1.62 -29.23
CA VAL A 17 -41.87 2.73 -28.86
C VAL A 17 -41.86 2.99 -27.35
N LEU A 18 -41.93 1.95 -26.52
CA LEU A 18 -41.88 2.15 -25.03
C LEU A 18 -40.53 2.64 -24.57
N ARG A 19 -39.46 2.31 -25.29
CA ARG A 19 -38.13 2.88 -25.00
C ARG A 19 -38.05 4.36 -25.31
N ASP A 20 -38.63 4.77 -26.42
CA ASP A 20 -38.55 6.16 -26.85
C ASP A 20 -39.41 7.06 -25.96
N GLU A 21 -40.59 6.57 -25.49
CA GLU A 21 -41.41 7.30 -24.54
C GLU A 21 -40.73 7.44 -23.17
N ALA A 22 -40.12 6.36 -22.65
CA ALA A 22 -39.40 6.42 -21.38
C ALA A 22 -38.16 7.34 -21.45
N LEU A 23 -37.48 7.38 -22.60
CA LEU A 23 -36.37 8.31 -22.85
C LEU A 23 -36.84 9.75 -23.01
N LEU A 24 -38.03 9.98 -23.55
CA LEU A 24 -38.65 11.31 -23.67
C LEU A 24 -39.10 11.83 -22.30
N GLU A 25 -39.71 11.01 -21.47
CA GLU A 25 -40.07 11.38 -20.09
C GLU A 25 -38.83 11.72 -19.26
N LEU A 26 -37.76 10.91 -19.34
CA LEU A 26 -36.49 11.19 -18.68
C LEU A 26 -35.82 12.49 -19.19
N ARG A 27 -35.98 12.84 -20.47
CA ARG A 27 -35.50 14.10 -21.03
C ARG A 27 -36.33 15.30 -20.59
N CYS A 28 -37.63 15.11 -20.37
CA CYS A 28 -38.49 16.20 -19.89
C CYS A 28 -38.28 16.53 -18.40
N GLU A 29 -37.95 15.53 -17.60
CA GLU A 29 -37.61 15.72 -16.18
C GLU A 29 -36.22 16.33 -15.97
N ALA A 30 -35.35 16.26 -16.96
CA ALA A 30 -33.98 16.79 -16.90
C ALA A 30 -33.85 18.29 -17.15
N THR A 31 -34.95 19.01 -17.44
CA THR A 31 -34.95 20.48 -17.57
C THR A 31 -35.15 21.13 -16.22
N VAL A 32 -34.22 20.93 -15.29
CA VAL A 32 -34.10 21.75 -14.08
C VAL A 32 -33.39 23.05 -14.43
N PRO A 33 -33.89 24.24 -13.96
CA PRO A 33 -33.23 25.51 -14.22
C PRO A 33 -31.75 25.46 -13.80
N MET A 34 -30.89 25.99 -14.64
CA MET A 34 -29.44 25.95 -14.47
C MET A 34 -28.93 26.57 -13.15
N ASP A 35 -29.74 27.46 -12.56
CA ASP A 35 -29.43 28.18 -11.31
C ASP A 35 -29.63 27.32 -10.04
N ALA A 36 -30.29 26.15 -10.15
CA ALA A 36 -30.47 25.24 -9.05
C ALA A 36 -29.36 24.14 -8.95
N PHE A 37 -28.51 24.06 -9.97
CA PHE A 37 -27.49 23.00 -10.08
C PHE A 37 -26.46 22.98 -8.97
N PRO A 38 -25.89 24.09 -8.44
CA PRO A 38 -24.84 24.00 -7.43
C PRO A 38 -25.31 23.40 -6.10
N GLN A 39 -26.53 23.71 -5.67
CA GLN A 39 -27.09 23.21 -4.43
C GLN A 39 -27.63 21.78 -4.56
N ALA A 40 -28.21 21.42 -5.70
CA ALA A 40 -28.67 20.08 -5.98
C ALA A 40 -27.51 19.09 -6.13
N GLN A 41 -26.43 19.47 -6.81
CA GLN A 41 -25.23 18.64 -6.94
C GLN A 41 -24.54 18.39 -5.61
N THR A 42 -24.47 19.38 -4.72
CA THR A 42 -23.87 19.18 -3.39
C THR A 42 -24.70 18.24 -2.53
N ARG A 43 -26.03 18.32 -2.59
CA ARG A 43 -26.93 17.42 -1.86
C ARG A 43 -26.94 16.01 -2.44
N VAL A 44 -26.97 15.87 -3.76
CA VAL A 44 -26.94 14.57 -4.44
C VAL A 44 -25.59 13.89 -4.23
N SER A 45 -24.47 14.61 -4.30
CA SER A 45 -23.15 14.02 -4.04
C SER A 45 -22.98 13.60 -2.58
N THR A 46 -23.53 14.36 -1.64
CA THR A 46 -23.50 14.00 -0.21
C THR A 46 -24.41 12.80 0.07
N ALA A 47 -25.61 12.76 -0.49
CA ALA A 47 -26.54 11.64 -0.35
C ALA A 47 -26.04 10.40 -1.10
N ALA A 48 -25.47 10.53 -2.30
CA ALA A 48 -24.84 9.44 -3.02
C ALA A 48 -23.63 8.90 -2.26
N TYR A 49 -22.77 9.75 -1.71
CA TYR A 49 -21.65 9.34 -0.89
C TYR A 49 -22.09 8.68 0.44
N GLN A 50 -23.16 9.16 1.06
CA GLN A 50 -23.73 8.53 2.24
C GLN A 50 -24.38 7.19 1.90
N ALA A 51 -25.14 7.10 0.81
CA ALA A 51 -25.73 5.87 0.33
C ALA A 51 -24.67 4.84 -0.07
N GLU A 52 -23.59 5.28 -0.70
CA GLU A 52 -22.45 4.44 -1.04
C GLU A 52 -21.72 3.93 0.22
N ARG A 53 -21.56 4.78 1.24
CA ARG A 53 -21.02 4.36 2.54
C ARG A 53 -21.98 3.43 3.31
N GLU A 54 -23.26 3.68 3.25
CA GLU A 54 -24.27 2.82 3.86
C GLU A 54 -24.38 1.49 3.13
N LEU A 55 -24.34 1.50 1.79
CA LEU A 55 -24.28 0.30 0.95
C LEU A 55 -22.99 -0.49 1.18
N ASP A 56 -21.85 0.18 1.22
CA ASP A 56 -20.59 -0.43 1.60
C ASP A 56 -20.66 -1.00 3.02
N THR A 57 -21.24 -0.29 3.96
CA THR A 57 -21.40 -0.74 5.34
C THR A 57 -22.34 -1.94 5.41
N LEU A 58 -23.47 -1.93 4.70
CA LEU A 58 -24.41 -3.03 4.62
C LEU A 58 -23.83 -4.24 3.88
N MET A 59 -23.23 -4.04 2.71
CA MET A 59 -22.59 -5.11 1.96
C MET A 59 -21.40 -5.72 2.73
N TYR A 60 -20.70 -4.94 3.52
CA TYR A 60 -19.60 -5.42 4.37
C TYR A 60 -20.05 -5.94 5.72
N GLN A 61 -21.23 -5.60 6.21
CA GLN A 61 -21.80 -6.19 7.42
C GLN A 61 -22.51 -7.52 7.17
N ASP A 62 -23.28 -7.63 6.09
CA ASP A 62 -24.03 -8.85 5.75
C ASP A 62 -23.15 -9.96 5.14
N THR A 63 -22.04 -9.64 4.55
CA THR A 63 -21.06 -10.63 4.06
C THR A 63 -19.95 -10.87 5.09
N GLY A 64 -20.33 -11.13 6.33
CA GLY A 64 -19.40 -11.51 7.40
C GLY A 64 -18.42 -12.64 7.01
N LEU A 65 -18.80 -13.47 6.05
CA LEU A 65 -17.96 -14.47 5.41
C LEU A 65 -16.75 -13.83 4.67
N TYR A 66 -16.95 -12.75 3.94
CA TYR A 66 -15.87 -12.13 3.15
C TYR A 66 -14.81 -11.45 4.03
N ARG A 67 -15.25 -10.76 5.10
CA ARG A 67 -14.34 -10.12 6.05
C ARG A 67 -13.58 -11.11 6.91
N THR A 68 -14.24 -12.16 7.36
CA THR A 68 -13.60 -13.21 8.18
C THR A 68 -12.59 -13.98 7.34
N GLN A 69 -12.88 -14.26 6.07
CA GLN A 69 -11.95 -14.91 5.14
C GLN A 69 -10.76 -14.01 4.81
N GLN A 70 -10.97 -12.71 4.57
CA GLN A 70 -9.91 -11.77 4.25
C GLN A 70 -8.86 -11.61 5.35
N TYR A 71 -9.31 -11.59 6.61
CA TYR A 71 -8.41 -11.36 7.74
C TYR A 71 -7.94 -12.65 8.42
N ALA A 72 -8.63 -13.75 8.26
CA ALA A 72 -8.26 -15.02 8.89
C ALA A 72 -7.16 -15.76 8.14
N LYS A 73 -7.19 -15.74 6.79
CA LYS A 73 -6.22 -16.45 5.98
C LYS A 73 -5.94 -15.64 4.69
N ALA A 74 -4.91 -14.85 4.71
CA ALA A 74 -4.44 -14.16 3.53
C ALA A 74 -2.95 -14.41 3.33
N GLU A 75 -2.58 -14.76 2.10
CA GLU A 75 -1.19 -15.00 1.70
C GLU A 75 -0.76 -13.95 0.70
N THR A 76 0.50 -13.57 0.74
CA THR A 76 1.10 -12.66 -0.23
C THR A 76 1.98 -13.42 -1.20
N VAL A 77 1.87 -13.07 -2.47
CA VAL A 77 2.74 -13.53 -3.55
C VAL A 77 3.37 -12.32 -4.19
N THR A 78 4.70 -12.26 -4.19
CA THR A 78 5.42 -11.17 -4.85
C THR A 78 5.35 -11.35 -6.36
N LEU A 79 4.86 -10.33 -7.06
CA LEU A 79 4.86 -10.29 -8.52
C LEU A 79 6.28 -9.98 -9.03
N ARG A 80 6.63 -10.57 -10.15
CA ARG A 80 7.79 -10.15 -10.93
C ARG A 80 7.26 -9.28 -12.07
N ALA A 81 7.38 -7.98 -11.90
CA ALA A 81 6.95 -7.00 -12.88
C ALA A 81 8.14 -6.49 -13.70
N MET A 82 7.90 -6.04 -14.93
CA MET A 82 8.85 -5.18 -15.63
C MET A 82 8.72 -3.75 -15.11
N TYR A 83 9.74 -2.92 -15.31
CA TYR A 83 9.71 -1.55 -14.83
C TYR A 83 8.47 -0.77 -15.31
N GLU A 84 8.12 -0.92 -16.56
CA GLU A 84 6.97 -0.26 -17.19
C GLU A 84 5.63 -0.72 -16.62
N GLU A 85 5.56 -1.92 -16.07
CA GLU A 85 4.35 -2.49 -15.46
C GLU A 85 4.12 -1.99 -14.03
N ILE A 86 5.17 -1.51 -13.35
CA ILE A 86 5.08 -1.08 -11.94
C ILE A 86 3.96 -0.04 -11.77
N SER A 87 3.93 0.98 -12.62
CA SER A 87 2.93 2.05 -12.51
C SER A 87 1.50 1.55 -12.76
N ILE A 88 1.33 0.61 -13.69
CA ILE A 88 0.05 0.01 -14.03
C ILE A 88 -0.46 -0.84 -12.86
N LEU A 89 0.38 -1.75 -12.38
CA LEU A 89 0.06 -2.63 -11.26
C LEU A 89 -0.14 -1.84 -9.95
N TRP A 90 0.60 -0.74 -9.79
CA TRP A 90 0.46 0.14 -8.62
C TRP A 90 -0.94 0.72 -8.47
N ASP A 91 -1.59 1.10 -9.54
CA ASP A 91 -2.95 1.64 -9.52
C ASP A 91 -4.04 0.57 -9.60
N GLN A 92 -3.70 -0.63 -10.03
CA GLN A 92 -4.65 -1.72 -10.22
C GLN A 92 -5.10 -2.30 -8.89
N GLU A 93 -6.40 -2.54 -8.74
CA GLU A 93 -6.94 -3.28 -7.60
C GLU A 93 -6.40 -4.71 -7.56
N LEU A 94 -6.16 -5.23 -6.36
CA LEU A 94 -5.58 -6.56 -6.16
C LEU A 94 -6.32 -7.67 -6.90
N LYS A 95 -7.66 -7.63 -6.88
CA LYS A 95 -8.50 -8.65 -7.53
C LYS A 95 -8.32 -8.78 -9.05
N TYR A 96 -7.76 -7.75 -9.70
CA TYR A 96 -7.51 -7.74 -11.14
C TYR A 96 -6.04 -8.03 -11.49
N ARG A 97 -5.17 -8.13 -10.49
CA ARG A 97 -3.76 -8.43 -10.71
C ARG A 97 -3.55 -9.91 -11.05
N PRO A 98 -2.52 -10.25 -11.82
CA PRO A 98 -2.09 -11.64 -12.01
C PRO A 98 -1.87 -12.33 -10.67
N ASN A 99 -2.18 -13.62 -10.60
CA ASN A 99 -2.02 -14.46 -9.40
C ASN A 99 -2.93 -14.10 -8.22
N PHE A 100 -3.90 -13.18 -8.38
CA PHE A 100 -4.95 -13.03 -7.39
C PHE A 100 -5.85 -14.27 -7.38
N GLY A 101 -6.22 -14.73 -6.21
CA GLY A 101 -7.10 -15.88 -6.10
C GLY A 101 -7.75 -15.98 -4.73
N VAL A 102 -8.89 -16.64 -4.70
CA VAL A 102 -9.59 -17.00 -3.47
C VAL A 102 -9.84 -18.50 -3.51
N GLN A 103 -9.26 -19.24 -2.58
CA GLN A 103 -9.46 -20.68 -2.44
C GLN A 103 -10.00 -21.00 -1.05
N GLY A 104 -11.29 -21.35 -0.98
CA GLY A 104 -11.95 -21.54 0.30
C GLY A 104 -11.96 -20.25 1.12
N ASP A 105 -11.29 -20.27 2.27
CA ASP A 105 -11.14 -19.15 3.19
C ASP A 105 -9.79 -18.41 3.06
N THR A 106 -8.99 -18.75 2.06
CA THR A 106 -7.66 -18.17 1.84
C THR A 106 -7.67 -17.25 0.63
N VAL A 107 -7.22 -16.01 0.81
CA VAL A 107 -7.03 -15.03 -0.25
C VAL A 107 -5.54 -14.94 -0.58
N THR A 108 -5.20 -15.08 -1.85
CA THR A 108 -3.84 -14.84 -2.36
C THR A 108 -3.76 -13.42 -2.90
N MET A 109 -2.90 -12.60 -2.31
CA MET A 109 -2.69 -11.20 -2.67
C MET A 109 -1.39 -11.03 -3.45
N PRO A 110 -1.46 -10.63 -4.73
CA PRO A 110 -0.28 -10.29 -5.51
C PRO A 110 0.21 -8.89 -5.14
N VAL A 111 1.42 -8.79 -4.63
CA VAL A 111 2.06 -7.55 -4.17
C VAL A 111 3.34 -7.26 -4.93
N LEU A 112 3.69 -5.98 -5.02
CA LEU A 112 4.94 -5.53 -5.61
C LEU A 112 6.03 -5.41 -4.54
N LEU A 113 7.24 -5.82 -4.90
CA LEU A 113 8.44 -5.59 -4.10
C LEU A 113 9.60 -5.34 -5.05
N GLU A 114 9.79 -4.08 -5.37
CA GLU A 114 10.62 -3.63 -6.48
C GLU A 114 11.74 -2.71 -6.01
N LYS A 115 12.89 -2.79 -6.64
CA LYS A 115 14.01 -1.86 -6.44
C LYS A 115 14.43 -1.29 -7.81
N VAL A 116 14.28 0.00 -7.95
CA VAL A 116 14.62 0.75 -9.17
C VAL A 116 15.95 1.44 -8.96
N CYS A 117 16.97 0.99 -9.66
CA CYS A 117 18.34 1.48 -9.60
C CYS A 117 18.65 2.39 -10.79
N GLY A 118 19.26 3.53 -10.53
CA GLY A 118 19.64 4.49 -11.58
C GLY A 118 18.49 5.39 -12.05
N VAL A 119 18.80 6.23 -13.03
CA VAL A 119 17.90 7.21 -13.63
C VAL A 119 17.90 7.03 -15.13
N LYS A 120 16.74 6.81 -15.72
CA LYS A 120 16.57 6.61 -17.16
C LYS A 120 17.07 7.83 -17.92
N ASP A 121 18.03 7.60 -18.85
CA ASP A 121 18.63 8.62 -19.70
C ASP A 121 19.18 9.85 -18.93
N GLY A 122 19.52 9.69 -17.64
CA GLY A 122 19.95 10.79 -16.77
C GLY A 122 18.90 11.88 -16.54
N GLN A 123 17.64 11.65 -16.90
CA GLN A 123 16.55 12.64 -16.83
C GLN A 123 16.00 12.80 -15.43
N THR A 124 16.70 13.50 -14.56
CA THR A 124 16.33 13.68 -13.13
C THR A 124 14.95 14.28 -12.93
N ALA A 125 14.55 15.24 -13.76
CA ALA A 125 13.25 15.87 -13.64
C ALA A 125 12.10 14.88 -13.89
N GLN A 126 12.23 14.04 -14.95
CA GLN A 126 11.23 13.02 -15.26
C GLN A 126 11.21 11.94 -14.18
N TYR A 127 12.36 11.54 -13.67
CA TYR A 127 12.49 10.59 -12.56
C TYR A 127 11.67 11.02 -11.34
N TRP A 128 11.75 12.29 -10.93
CA TRP A 128 10.98 12.79 -9.80
C TRP A 128 9.48 12.88 -10.09
N LEU A 129 9.11 13.21 -11.32
CA LEU A 129 7.70 13.21 -11.73
C LEU A 129 7.11 11.80 -11.74
N ASP A 130 7.87 10.81 -12.17
CA ASP A 130 7.40 9.42 -12.18
C ASP A 130 7.21 8.88 -10.76
N ILE A 131 8.12 9.21 -9.83
CA ILE A 131 7.92 8.90 -8.42
C ILE A 131 6.67 9.62 -7.87
N LYS A 132 6.49 10.91 -8.19
CA LYS A 132 5.32 11.67 -7.75
C LYS A 132 4.00 11.06 -8.20
N LYS A 133 3.92 10.55 -9.42
CA LYS A 133 2.71 9.88 -9.94
C LYS A 133 2.29 8.65 -9.11
N LEU A 134 3.25 7.99 -8.47
CA LEU A 134 2.98 6.85 -7.59
C LEU A 134 2.50 7.26 -6.19
N ILE A 135 2.61 8.53 -5.82
CA ILE A 135 2.19 9.01 -4.50
C ILE A 135 0.68 9.21 -4.49
N THR A 136 -0.01 8.40 -3.72
CA THR A 136 -1.45 8.44 -3.49
C THR A 136 -1.75 8.69 -2.01
N PRO A 137 -3.00 8.97 -1.61
CA PRO A 137 -3.35 9.12 -0.18
C PRO A 137 -3.05 7.89 0.70
N ASP A 138 -2.91 6.71 0.08
CA ASP A 138 -2.60 5.46 0.77
C ASP A 138 -1.10 5.08 0.64
N THR A 139 -0.26 6.02 0.19
CA THR A 139 1.18 5.83 0.01
C THR A 139 1.97 6.50 1.12
N LEU A 140 2.74 5.71 1.87
CA LEU A 140 3.77 6.22 2.76
C LEU A 140 5.06 6.45 1.98
N VAL A 141 5.67 7.62 2.12
CA VAL A 141 6.93 7.97 1.45
C VAL A 141 8.04 8.16 2.47
N ILE A 142 9.03 7.29 2.45
CA ILE A 142 10.26 7.38 3.24
C ILE A 142 11.33 8.06 2.38
N ARG A 143 11.85 9.20 2.83
CA ARG A 143 12.85 10.01 2.11
C ARG A 143 14.26 9.95 2.70
N SER A 144 14.40 9.29 3.82
CA SER A 144 15.70 9.13 4.49
C SER A 144 15.77 7.79 5.21
N VAL A 145 16.92 7.18 5.15
CA VAL A 145 17.22 5.96 5.87
C VAL A 145 18.37 6.23 6.85
N PRO A 146 18.37 5.68 8.06
CA PRO A 146 17.32 4.81 8.60
C PRO A 146 16.02 5.59 8.89
N TYR A 147 14.87 4.93 8.66
CA TYR A 147 13.54 5.49 8.94
C TYR A 147 13.12 5.26 10.39
N LEU A 148 13.36 4.04 10.88
CA LEU A 148 13.18 3.71 12.28
C LEU A 148 14.45 4.08 13.04
N THR A 149 14.39 5.19 13.76
CA THR A 149 15.44 5.62 14.68
C THR A 149 15.01 5.32 16.11
N GLY A 150 15.92 4.79 16.92
CA GLY A 150 15.69 4.68 18.35
C GLY A 150 14.89 3.45 18.79
N LEU A 151 15.38 2.25 18.49
CA LEU A 151 14.90 1.04 19.19
C LEU A 151 15.01 1.15 20.71
N ASP A 152 15.85 2.04 21.20
CA ASP A 152 16.03 2.26 22.64
C ASP A 152 14.76 2.85 23.29
N GLU A 153 13.95 3.58 22.52
CA GLU A 153 12.64 4.11 22.95
C GLU A 153 11.48 3.11 22.70
N ASN A 154 11.78 1.94 22.16
CA ASN A 154 10.74 0.95 21.87
C ASN A 154 10.26 0.28 23.17
N PRO A 155 9.01 0.51 23.61
CA PRO A 155 8.48 -0.01 24.86
C PRO A 155 8.34 -1.53 24.89
N MET A 156 8.40 -2.19 23.73
CA MET A 156 8.28 -3.65 23.61
C MET A 156 9.63 -4.35 23.69
N LYS A 157 10.74 -3.63 23.45
CA LYS A 157 12.10 -4.21 23.43
C LYS A 157 12.47 -4.94 24.73
N PRO A 158 12.25 -4.39 25.94
CA PRO A 158 12.60 -5.08 27.19
C PRO A 158 11.80 -6.36 27.42
N PHE A 159 10.65 -6.51 26.76
CA PHE A 159 9.73 -7.63 26.97
C PHE A 159 9.76 -8.66 25.84
N ALA A 160 10.49 -8.39 24.75
CA ALA A 160 10.48 -9.21 23.54
C ALA A 160 10.85 -10.68 23.82
N THR A 161 11.78 -10.94 24.75
CA THR A 161 12.16 -12.29 25.19
C THR A 161 11.01 -13.08 25.81
N GLN A 162 10.06 -12.39 26.47
CA GLN A 162 8.91 -13.01 27.11
C GLN A 162 7.79 -13.37 26.11
N PHE A 163 7.83 -12.77 24.93
CA PHE A 163 6.84 -12.97 23.86
C PHE A 163 7.13 -14.15 22.97
N LEU A 164 8.31 -14.75 23.10
CA LEU A 164 8.70 -15.98 22.41
C LEU A 164 8.93 -17.12 23.39
N GLN A 165 8.49 -18.30 23.01
CA GLN A 165 8.78 -19.55 23.70
C GLN A 165 9.02 -20.65 22.67
N ASN A 166 10.20 -21.24 22.69
CA ASN A 166 10.59 -22.28 21.73
C ASN A 166 10.37 -21.86 20.26
N GLY A 167 10.72 -20.61 19.93
CA GLY A 167 10.52 -20.02 18.60
C GLY A 167 9.08 -19.66 18.22
N ARG A 168 8.11 -19.83 19.12
CA ARG A 168 6.70 -19.52 18.90
C ARG A 168 6.25 -18.30 19.68
N LEU A 169 5.37 -17.49 19.05
CA LEU A 169 4.78 -16.32 19.68
C LEU A 169 3.80 -16.71 20.80
N ARG A 170 3.96 -16.07 21.94
CA ARG A 170 3.01 -16.14 23.07
C ARG A 170 1.95 -15.06 22.94
N ARG A 171 0.98 -15.29 22.06
CA ARG A 171 -0.04 -14.29 21.69
C ARG A 171 -0.80 -13.73 22.90
N ASP A 172 -1.14 -14.57 23.87
CA ASP A 172 -1.87 -14.12 25.07
C ASP A 172 -1.01 -13.14 25.89
N LYS A 173 0.29 -13.41 26.05
CA LYS A 173 1.20 -12.48 26.73
C LYS A 173 1.39 -11.17 25.97
N ILE A 174 1.48 -11.25 24.64
CA ILE A 174 1.59 -10.05 23.80
C ILE A 174 0.35 -9.19 23.96
N LYS A 175 -0.84 -9.76 23.80
CA LYS A 175 -2.12 -9.04 23.85
C LYS A 175 -2.45 -8.49 25.23
N SER A 176 -2.06 -9.19 26.30
CA SER A 176 -2.28 -8.73 27.66
C SER A 176 -1.28 -7.67 28.13
N HIS A 177 -0.24 -7.40 27.34
CA HIS A 177 0.77 -6.43 27.71
C HIS A 177 0.25 -4.99 27.61
N LYS A 178 0.46 -4.17 28.66
CA LYS A 178 -0.07 -2.80 28.73
C LYS A 178 0.34 -1.87 27.58
N ALA A 179 1.51 -2.12 26.98
CA ALA A 179 2.01 -1.36 25.83
C ALA A 179 1.67 -2.01 24.47
N TYR A 180 0.74 -2.98 24.42
CA TYR A 180 0.34 -3.64 23.18
C TYR A 180 -0.26 -2.64 22.19
N PRO A 181 0.39 -2.38 21.03
CA PRO A 181 0.00 -1.28 20.15
C PRO A 181 -1.21 -1.61 19.28
N TYR A 182 -1.49 -2.89 19.05
CA TYR A 182 -2.56 -3.32 18.15
C TYR A 182 -3.94 -3.37 18.80
N GLY A 183 -4.03 -3.10 20.11
CA GLY A 183 -5.31 -3.09 20.84
C GLY A 183 -6.35 -2.11 20.29
N ILE A 184 -5.91 -1.10 19.54
CA ILE A 184 -6.78 -0.13 18.85
C ILE A 184 -7.39 -0.68 17.55
N LEU A 185 -6.84 -1.78 17.02
CA LEU A 185 -7.28 -2.39 15.77
C LEU A 185 -8.41 -3.39 16.02
N ARG A 186 -9.18 -3.69 14.98
CA ARG A 186 -10.19 -4.76 15.04
C ARG A 186 -9.52 -6.11 15.38
N PRO A 187 -10.16 -6.97 16.17
CA PRO A 187 -9.57 -8.25 16.62
C PRO A 187 -9.04 -9.12 15.47
N ALA A 188 -9.77 -9.19 14.35
CA ALA A 188 -9.34 -9.96 13.18
C ALA A 188 -8.00 -9.43 12.58
N ILE A 189 -7.81 -8.11 12.57
CA ILE A 189 -6.56 -7.50 12.08
C ILE A 189 -5.41 -7.78 13.07
N GLN A 190 -5.68 -7.75 14.36
CA GLN A 190 -4.68 -8.10 15.38
C GLN A 190 -4.14 -9.51 15.17
N GLU A 191 -5.04 -10.50 14.97
CA GLU A 191 -4.63 -11.87 14.67
C GLU A 191 -3.85 -11.96 13.38
N TYR A 192 -4.33 -11.31 12.32
CA TYR A 192 -3.66 -11.27 11.03
C TYR A 192 -2.22 -10.74 11.14
N LEU A 193 -2.00 -9.64 11.87
CA LEU A 193 -0.65 -9.10 12.08
C LEU A 193 0.24 -10.04 12.89
N LEU A 194 -0.31 -10.70 13.91
CA LEU A 194 0.43 -11.70 14.68
C LEU A 194 0.75 -12.95 13.87
N ASP A 195 -0.13 -13.36 12.95
CA ASP A 195 0.15 -14.43 11.99
C ASP A 195 1.29 -14.05 11.05
N LYS A 196 1.31 -12.80 10.53
CA LYS A 196 2.40 -12.33 9.68
C LYS A 196 3.73 -12.20 10.43
N LEU A 197 3.70 -11.82 11.69
CA LEU A 197 4.89 -11.83 12.54
C LEU A 197 5.42 -13.27 12.76
N ALA A 198 4.52 -14.21 13.03
CA ALA A 198 4.90 -15.62 13.14
C ALA A 198 5.52 -16.15 11.84
N LEU A 199 4.90 -15.80 10.69
CA LEU A 199 5.40 -16.19 9.37
C LEU A 199 6.76 -15.56 9.04
N LEU A 200 7.00 -14.31 9.44
CA LEU A 200 8.30 -13.63 9.27
C LEU A 200 9.42 -14.39 9.99
N LEU A 201 9.15 -14.83 11.22
CA LEU A 201 10.07 -15.62 12.02
C LEU A 201 10.27 -17.03 11.45
N GLU A 202 9.20 -17.70 11.04
CA GLU A 202 9.23 -19.06 10.51
C GLU A 202 10.01 -19.12 9.19
N ARG A 203 9.74 -18.20 8.27
CA ARG A 203 10.43 -18.13 6.98
C ARG A 203 11.87 -17.63 7.08
N ARG A 204 12.29 -17.11 8.24
CA ARG A 204 13.63 -16.56 8.47
C ARG A 204 14.05 -15.59 7.36
N ILE A 205 13.15 -14.70 6.96
CA ILE A 205 13.40 -13.73 5.88
C ILE A 205 14.58 -12.81 6.25
N ILE A 206 14.67 -12.45 7.52
CA ILE A 206 15.77 -11.64 8.05
C ILE A 206 16.94 -12.54 8.42
N ALA A 207 18.13 -12.19 7.94
CA ALA A 207 19.36 -12.89 8.23
C ALA A 207 19.64 -12.90 9.74
N GLY A 208 20.16 -14.01 10.24
CA GLY A 208 20.44 -14.18 11.67
C GLY A 208 19.21 -14.41 12.55
N THR A 209 18.01 -14.63 11.97
CA THR A 209 16.83 -15.02 12.75
C THR A 209 17.10 -16.29 13.53
N TYR A 210 16.92 -16.25 14.86
CA TYR A 210 17.32 -17.25 15.84
C TYR A 210 18.84 -17.37 16.06
N GLU A 211 19.58 -16.36 15.61
CA GLU A 211 20.98 -16.20 15.88
C GLU A 211 21.19 -14.85 16.60
N ASN A 212 22.00 -14.82 17.63
CA ASN A 212 22.36 -13.60 18.37
C ASN A 212 21.16 -12.73 18.87
N GLY A 213 19.98 -13.33 19.01
CA GLY A 213 18.79 -12.62 19.51
C GLY A 213 18.05 -11.77 18.48
N THR A 214 18.33 -11.93 17.18
CA THR A 214 17.66 -11.19 16.09
C THR A 214 16.14 -11.38 16.12
N GLU A 215 15.64 -12.55 16.51
CA GLU A 215 14.21 -12.84 16.68
C GLU A 215 13.53 -11.88 17.67
N TYR A 216 14.22 -11.48 18.73
CA TYR A 216 13.68 -10.52 19.71
C TYR A 216 13.62 -9.12 19.13
N THR A 217 14.60 -8.72 18.31
CA THR A 217 14.57 -7.46 17.58
C THR A 217 13.41 -7.46 16.58
N ILE A 218 13.18 -8.56 15.86
CA ILE A 218 12.02 -8.70 14.96
C ILE A 218 10.71 -8.48 15.71
N VAL A 219 10.52 -9.18 16.83
CA VAL A 219 9.30 -9.06 17.64
C VAL A 219 9.12 -7.62 18.15
N ALA A 220 10.18 -7.02 18.71
CA ALA A 220 10.13 -5.68 19.23
C ALA A 220 9.80 -4.64 18.15
N THR A 221 10.43 -4.74 16.99
CA THR A 221 10.23 -3.81 15.87
C THR A 221 8.81 -3.91 15.33
N VAL A 222 8.34 -5.12 15.06
CA VAL A 222 6.97 -5.33 14.53
C VAL A 222 5.92 -4.88 15.55
N LEU A 223 6.11 -5.13 16.85
CA LEU A 223 5.18 -4.69 17.88
C LEU A 223 5.34 -3.19 18.26
N ASN A 224 6.02 -2.39 17.43
CA ASN A 224 6.17 -0.95 17.64
C ASN A 224 5.87 -0.15 16.36
N LEU A 225 4.89 -0.59 15.58
CA LEU A 225 4.48 0.16 14.40
C LEU A 225 3.89 1.52 14.79
N ASN A 226 4.21 2.54 14.00
CA ASN A 226 3.67 3.87 14.21
C ASN A 226 2.17 3.95 13.84
N ARG A 227 1.50 5.00 14.32
CA ARG A 227 0.06 5.19 14.12
C ARG A 227 -0.34 5.35 12.65
N GLU A 228 0.54 5.88 11.82
CA GLU A 228 0.29 6.06 10.40
C GLU A 228 0.18 4.71 9.68
N LEU A 229 1.14 3.82 9.91
CA LEU A 229 1.09 2.45 9.39
C LEU A 229 -0.13 1.70 9.90
N LEU A 230 -0.46 1.82 11.19
CA LEU A 230 -1.64 1.18 11.76
C LEU A 230 -2.95 1.68 11.12
N ARG A 231 -3.02 2.98 10.77
CA ARG A 231 -4.19 3.55 10.05
C ARG A 231 -4.30 3.00 8.64
N LEU A 232 -3.20 2.89 7.91
CA LEU A 232 -3.18 2.28 6.57
C LEU A 232 -3.63 0.82 6.62
N ILE A 233 -3.10 0.04 7.57
CA ILE A 233 -3.48 -1.36 7.77
C ILE A 233 -4.96 -1.49 8.16
N GLN A 234 -5.49 -0.60 9.00
CA GLN A 234 -6.89 -0.62 9.43
C GLN A 234 -7.87 -0.40 8.27
N LYS A 235 -7.46 0.38 7.25
CA LYS A 235 -8.27 0.67 6.06
C LYS A 235 -8.13 -0.39 4.97
N PHE A 236 -7.13 -1.24 5.06
CA PHE A 236 -6.81 -2.18 4.00
C PHE A 236 -7.96 -3.17 3.75
N ASP A 237 -8.34 -3.26 2.48
CA ASP A 237 -9.27 -4.24 1.94
C ASP A 237 -8.51 -5.14 0.96
N PHE A 238 -8.43 -6.43 1.25
CA PHE A 238 -7.62 -7.40 0.49
C PHE A 238 -8.06 -7.62 -0.97
N THR A 239 -9.19 -7.08 -1.37
CA THR A 239 -9.68 -7.18 -2.76
C THR A 239 -9.48 -5.91 -3.56
N LYS A 240 -9.33 -4.79 -2.87
CA LYS A 240 -9.21 -3.44 -3.46
C LYS A 240 -7.76 -2.97 -3.50
N LYS A 241 -7.57 -1.67 -3.33
CA LYS A 241 -6.24 -1.06 -3.29
C LYS A 241 -5.55 -1.37 -1.97
N ASN A 242 -4.36 -1.91 -2.05
CA ASN A 242 -3.51 -2.17 -0.92
C ASN A 242 -2.72 -0.91 -0.52
N PRO A 243 -2.27 -0.83 0.75
CA PRO A 243 -1.40 0.23 1.20
C PRO A 243 -0.03 0.12 0.52
N LYS A 244 0.66 1.26 0.40
CA LYS A 244 1.84 1.41 -0.44
C LYS A 244 2.97 2.06 0.32
N LEU A 245 4.19 1.64 0.01
CA LEU A 245 5.42 2.19 0.57
C LEU A 245 6.39 2.55 -0.55
N ILE A 246 6.80 3.80 -0.60
CA ILE A 246 7.89 4.27 -1.45
C ILE A 246 9.07 4.62 -0.55
N VAL A 247 10.23 4.07 -0.84
CA VAL A 247 11.49 4.42 -0.18
C VAL A 247 12.41 5.07 -1.20
N VAL A 248 12.74 6.33 -0.97
CA VAL A 248 13.68 7.07 -1.81
C VAL A 248 15.02 7.17 -1.08
N ASN A 249 16.01 6.43 -1.54
CA ASN A 249 17.36 6.47 -1.01
C ASN A 249 18.33 7.03 -2.04
N THR A 250 18.61 8.32 -1.93
CA THR A 250 19.55 9.03 -2.82
C THR A 250 21.00 8.96 -2.34
N THR A 251 21.26 8.27 -1.24
CA THR A 251 22.57 8.13 -0.63
C THR A 251 23.03 6.69 -0.63
N GLU A 252 24.29 6.46 -0.28
CA GLU A 252 24.86 5.12 -0.07
C GLU A 252 24.62 4.55 1.33
N LYS A 253 23.61 5.08 2.06
CA LYS A 253 23.26 4.56 3.38
C LYS A 253 22.51 3.24 3.27
N LEU A 254 22.90 2.30 4.12
CA LEU A 254 22.20 1.03 4.28
C LEU A 254 20.92 1.24 5.09
N LEU A 255 19.90 0.45 4.78
CA LEU A 255 18.79 0.27 5.71
C LEU A 255 19.33 -0.32 7.02
N SER A 256 18.74 0.10 8.13
CA SER A 256 18.99 -0.53 9.42
C SER A 256 18.38 -1.95 9.45
N LEU A 257 18.74 -2.73 10.46
CA LEU A 257 18.10 -4.01 10.71
C LEU A 257 16.59 -3.83 10.94
N GLU A 258 16.23 -2.81 11.70
CA GLU A 258 14.84 -2.49 12.03
C GLU A 258 14.04 -2.04 10.80
N ASP A 259 14.62 -1.22 9.92
CA ASP A 259 14.01 -0.85 8.65
C ASP A 259 13.78 -2.08 7.76
N SER A 260 14.76 -2.98 7.71
CA SER A 260 14.66 -4.21 6.93
C SER A 260 13.57 -5.13 7.46
N ILE A 261 13.46 -5.25 8.80
CA ILE A 261 12.37 -5.97 9.47
C ILE A 261 11.02 -5.36 9.12
N LEU A 262 10.91 -4.03 9.19
CA LEU A 262 9.67 -3.32 8.86
C LEU A 262 9.25 -3.60 7.43
N VAL A 263 10.16 -3.45 6.48
CA VAL A 263 9.90 -3.69 5.04
C VAL A 263 9.45 -5.14 4.79
N ALA A 264 10.16 -6.12 5.36
CA ALA A 264 9.79 -7.52 5.25
C ALA A 264 8.40 -7.80 5.82
N PHE A 265 8.10 -7.24 6.97
CA PHE A 265 6.80 -7.40 7.63
C PHE A 265 5.67 -6.76 6.81
N LEU A 266 5.84 -5.52 6.34
CA LEU A 266 4.84 -4.83 5.53
C LEU A 266 4.57 -5.55 4.21
N ASN A 267 5.58 -6.12 3.57
CA ASN A 267 5.40 -6.96 2.39
C ASN A 267 4.52 -8.19 2.69
N LEU A 268 4.78 -8.89 3.80
CA LEU A 268 3.93 -10.01 4.25
C LEU A 268 2.51 -9.57 4.62
N VAL A 269 2.32 -8.35 5.10
CA VAL A 269 1.00 -7.77 5.39
C VAL A 269 0.22 -7.42 4.11
N GLY A 270 0.90 -7.23 2.99
CA GLY A 270 0.25 -6.95 1.72
C GLY A 270 0.50 -5.56 1.14
N PHE A 271 1.53 -4.87 1.61
CA PHE A 271 1.95 -3.60 1.00
C PHE A 271 2.63 -3.82 -0.34
N ASP A 272 2.35 -2.93 -1.29
CA ASP A 272 3.26 -2.72 -2.42
C ASP A 272 4.43 -1.86 -1.95
N ILE A 273 5.64 -2.26 -2.29
CA ILE A 273 6.85 -1.58 -1.85
C ILE A 273 7.76 -1.34 -3.06
N VAL A 274 8.15 -0.09 -3.27
CA VAL A 274 9.11 0.28 -4.30
C VAL A 274 10.23 1.11 -3.71
N PHE A 275 11.46 0.68 -3.95
CA PHE A 275 12.67 1.42 -3.64
C PHE A 275 13.15 2.17 -4.87
N PHE A 276 13.41 3.46 -4.72
CA PHE A 276 14.06 4.28 -5.72
C PHE A 276 15.47 4.62 -5.26
N VAL A 277 16.46 4.04 -5.92
CA VAL A 277 17.89 4.13 -5.56
C VAL A 277 18.68 4.65 -6.76
N PRO A 278 18.71 5.98 -6.98
CA PRO A 278 19.37 6.55 -8.16
C PRO A 278 20.86 6.24 -8.22
N THR A 279 21.51 5.98 -7.08
CA THR A 279 22.91 5.58 -7.00
C THR A 279 23.18 4.13 -7.41
N GLY A 280 22.13 3.30 -7.51
CA GLY A 280 22.28 1.85 -7.74
C GLY A 280 22.90 1.10 -6.56
N TYR A 281 23.03 1.73 -5.39
CA TYR A 281 23.69 1.14 -4.22
C TYR A 281 22.90 -0.04 -3.64
N GLN A 282 23.61 -1.05 -3.15
CA GLN A 282 23.01 -2.20 -2.49
C GLN A 282 22.62 -1.86 -1.04
N CYS A 283 21.54 -1.10 -0.89
CA CYS A 283 21.15 -0.55 0.40
C CYS A 283 20.25 -1.47 1.23
N ILE A 284 19.55 -2.44 0.62
CA ILE A 284 18.55 -3.28 1.29
C ILE A 284 19.03 -4.73 1.54
N GLU A 285 20.02 -5.20 0.82
CA GLU A 285 20.36 -6.62 0.72
C GLU A 285 21.00 -7.19 2.00
N LYS A 286 21.62 -6.34 2.78
CA LYS A 286 22.48 -6.73 3.92
C LYS A 286 21.82 -7.65 4.95
N TYR A 287 20.54 -7.41 5.24
CA TYR A 287 19.85 -8.09 6.34
C TYR A 287 18.83 -9.15 5.88
N PHE A 288 18.82 -9.49 4.60
CA PHE A 288 17.92 -10.50 4.07
C PHE A 288 18.63 -11.82 3.76
N ASN A 289 17.92 -12.92 3.98
CA ASN A 289 18.36 -14.23 3.53
C ASN A 289 18.01 -14.44 2.06
N GLY A 290 18.88 -13.98 1.17
CA GLY A 290 18.73 -14.10 -0.29
C GLY A 290 18.11 -12.88 -0.96
N PRO A 291 17.86 -12.96 -2.28
CA PRO A 291 17.26 -11.86 -3.03
C PRO A 291 15.88 -11.53 -2.49
N PHE A 292 15.68 -10.29 -2.07
CA PHE A 292 14.43 -9.86 -1.44
C PHE A 292 13.52 -9.11 -2.39
N ALA A 293 14.05 -8.21 -3.21
CA ALA A 293 13.31 -7.40 -4.16
C ALA A 293 13.65 -7.76 -5.60
N ASN A 294 12.70 -7.54 -6.51
CA ASN A 294 12.95 -7.55 -7.94
C ASN A 294 13.70 -6.26 -8.33
N GLU A 295 14.88 -6.37 -8.94
CA GLU A 295 15.74 -5.23 -9.21
C GLU A 295 15.69 -4.84 -10.68
N HIS A 296 15.48 -3.54 -10.92
CA HIS A 296 15.47 -2.90 -12.24
C HIS A 296 16.64 -1.94 -12.34
N GLN A 297 17.49 -2.15 -13.31
CA GLN A 297 18.61 -1.24 -13.61
C GLN A 297 18.22 -0.31 -14.75
N LEU A 298 18.08 0.98 -14.46
CA LEU A 298 17.64 1.99 -15.41
C LEU A 298 18.74 3.04 -15.65
N GLY A 299 19.27 3.04 -16.86
CA GLY A 299 20.13 4.10 -17.33
C GLY A 299 21.35 4.38 -16.43
N GLU A 300 21.52 5.64 -16.02
CA GLU A 300 22.73 6.12 -15.34
C GLU A 300 22.60 6.13 -13.82
N TYR A 301 23.66 5.80 -13.11
CA TYR A 301 23.75 5.98 -11.67
C TYR A 301 24.11 7.43 -11.35
N LEU A 302 23.26 8.08 -10.57
CA LEU A 302 23.43 9.47 -10.17
C LEU A 302 23.62 9.57 -8.66
N TYR A 303 24.68 10.25 -8.27
CA TYR A 303 25.05 10.50 -6.89
C TYR A 303 24.62 11.91 -6.46
N ASP A 304 24.53 12.14 -5.17
CA ASP A 304 24.19 13.44 -4.56
C ASP A 304 22.91 14.08 -5.09
N LEU A 305 21.98 13.26 -5.55
CA LEU A 305 20.71 13.72 -6.07
C LEU A 305 19.79 14.14 -4.90
N ALA A 306 19.50 15.43 -4.79
CA ALA A 306 18.60 15.94 -3.75
C ALA A 306 17.14 15.58 -4.07
N ALA A 307 16.47 14.89 -3.14
CA ALA A 307 15.05 14.60 -3.28
C ALA A 307 14.22 15.90 -3.14
N PRO A 308 13.35 16.21 -4.12
CA PRO A 308 12.52 17.41 -4.07
C PRO A 308 11.39 17.25 -3.04
N ASN A 309 10.74 18.36 -2.72
CA ASN A 309 9.45 18.30 -2.07
C ASN A 309 8.37 17.92 -3.09
N PHE A 310 7.84 16.71 -2.98
CA PHE A 310 6.84 16.18 -3.92
C PHE A 310 5.54 16.98 -3.92
N ASP A 311 5.19 17.66 -2.83
CA ASP A 311 3.97 18.46 -2.73
C ASP A 311 4.02 19.71 -3.63
N THR A 312 5.22 20.27 -3.80
CA THR A 312 5.46 21.47 -4.61
C THR A 312 5.91 21.20 -6.03
N LEU A 313 6.20 19.93 -6.36
CA LEU A 313 6.65 19.56 -7.70
C LEU A 313 5.49 19.66 -8.70
N GLN A 314 5.60 20.50 -9.72
CA GLN A 314 4.59 20.67 -10.78
C GLN A 314 5.09 20.13 -12.11
N GLU A 315 4.20 19.55 -12.90
CA GLU A 315 4.53 19.03 -14.25
C GLU A 315 5.03 20.14 -15.20
N GLY A 316 4.64 21.40 -14.99
CA GLY A 316 5.08 22.56 -15.77
C GLY A 316 6.39 23.23 -15.30
N GLY A 317 6.97 22.79 -14.18
CA GLY A 317 8.15 23.42 -13.55
C GLY A 317 9.50 23.07 -14.18
N LEU A 318 9.54 22.23 -15.21
CA LEU A 318 10.75 21.78 -15.91
C LEU A 318 11.62 22.92 -16.47
N HIS A 319 11.03 24.07 -16.78
CA HIS A 319 11.77 25.25 -17.26
C HIS A 319 12.45 26.05 -16.15
N SER A 320 11.95 26.01 -14.93
CA SER A 320 12.52 26.75 -13.79
C SER A 320 13.75 26.03 -13.19
N ILE A 321 13.76 24.71 -13.17
CA ILE A 321 14.87 23.95 -12.60
C ILE A 321 16.12 24.05 -13.49
N ARG A 322 15.97 24.09 -14.80
CA ARG A 322 17.09 24.36 -15.74
C ARG A 322 17.76 25.72 -15.52
N LYS A 323 17.03 26.71 -15.02
CA LYS A 323 17.60 28.05 -14.72
C LYS A 323 18.38 28.08 -13.40
N LEU A 324 18.07 27.18 -12.44
CA LEU A 324 18.76 27.11 -11.14
C LEU A 324 20.13 26.38 -11.24
N PHE A 325 20.24 25.41 -12.13
CA PHE A 325 21.48 24.63 -12.31
C PHE A 325 22.33 25.06 -13.54
N GLY A 326 21.82 26.01 -14.35
CA GLY A 326 22.47 26.49 -15.58
C GLY A 326 23.30 27.76 -15.44
N ARG A 327 23.69 28.17 -14.22
CA ARG A 327 24.63 29.29 -13.99
C ARG A 327 25.79 28.84 -13.12
N SER A 328 26.67 28.07 -13.69
CA SER A 328 28.08 27.94 -13.23
C SER A 328 28.86 27.38 -14.41
N PHE A 329 29.22 28.27 -15.29
CA PHE A 329 30.46 28.29 -16.07
C PHE A 329 30.53 29.64 -16.77
#